data_82fea6a10f813ba01c470eff28230c73
#
_entry.id   82fea6a10f813ba01c470eff28230c73
#
_cell.length_a   1.000
_cell.length_b   1.000
_cell.length_c   1.000
_cell.angle_alpha   90.00
_cell.angle_beta   90.00
_cell.angle_gamma   90.00
#
_symmetry.space_group_name_H-M   'P 1'
#
loop_
_entity.id
_entity.type
_entity.pdbx_description
1 polymer ?
#
loop_
_entity_poly.entity_id
_entity_poly.type
_entity_poly.pdbx_seq_one_letter_code
_entity_poly.pdbx_strand_id
1 'polypeptide(L)'
;MITLKNVILRRSAKVLLDGATVTLNPGEKVGLVGRNGAGKSTLFALLNGTLHEDGGDFSVPKQWRMAQVAQNMPETEESATDFVVGGDTRLTELREALAAIEAAYTASPDDADIGMELAHAYTDLADAGEHDAVPRAQALILGLGFKAHELDAPVNSFSGGWRMRLQLARALMCPSDLLLLDEPTNHLDLDALVWLEAWLQRYAGTMIVISHDREFLDAVTDVTLHIANAQLTRYGGTVSYTHLTLPTKA
;
A
#
# COMPACT_ATOMS: atom_id res chain seq x y z
N MET A 1 -4.94 14.61 -5.87
CA MET A 1 -3.79 15.07 -5.07
C MET A 1 -4.13 15.00 -3.59
N ILE A 2 -3.15 14.70 -2.74
CA ILE A 2 -3.29 14.73 -1.29
C ILE A 2 -2.91 16.12 -0.81
N THR A 3 -3.70 16.73 0.07
CA THR A 3 -3.42 18.07 0.60
C THR A 3 -3.51 18.10 2.12
N LEU A 4 -2.49 18.71 2.72
CA LEU A 4 -2.48 19.13 4.12
C LEU A 4 -2.41 20.66 4.14
N LYS A 5 -3.29 21.31 4.90
CA LYS A 5 -3.30 22.78 5.09
C LYS A 5 -3.37 23.09 6.58
N ASN A 6 -2.28 23.60 7.10
CA ASN A 6 -2.16 23.94 8.54
C ASN A 6 -2.52 22.77 9.47
N VAL A 7 -2.21 21.53 9.06
CA VAL A 7 -2.60 20.34 9.81
C VAL A 7 -1.83 20.24 11.11
N ILE A 8 -2.58 20.02 12.18
CA ILE A 8 -2.07 19.75 13.53
C ILE A 8 -2.37 18.28 13.85
N LEU A 9 -1.33 17.54 14.25
CA LEU A 9 -1.46 16.16 14.72
C LEU A 9 -0.85 16.02 16.11
N ARG A 10 -1.59 15.37 17.00
CA ARG A 10 -1.16 15.07 18.37
C ARG A 10 -1.26 13.57 18.64
N ARG A 11 -0.43 13.10 19.51
CA ARG A 11 -0.59 11.79 20.11
C ARG A 11 -0.47 11.94 21.63
N SER A 12 -1.61 11.78 22.32
CA SER A 12 -1.72 12.17 23.74
C SER A 12 -1.33 13.65 23.94
N ALA A 13 -0.38 13.95 24.80
CA ALA A 13 0.08 15.32 25.07
C ALA A 13 1.15 15.83 24.09
N LYS A 14 1.68 14.97 23.20
CA LYS A 14 2.78 15.33 22.28
C LYS A 14 2.25 15.83 20.95
N VAL A 15 2.64 17.04 20.56
CA VAL A 15 2.42 17.58 19.21
C VAL A 15 3.46 16.92 18.28
N LEU A 16 2.98 16.27 17.22
CA LEU A 16 3.79 15.60 16.22
C LEU A 16 3.90 16.39 14.92
N LEU A 17 2.83 17.12 14.56
CA LEU A 17 2.83 18.12 13.49
C LEU A 17 2.12 19.36 13.99
N ASP A 18 2.67 20.53 13.68
CA ASP A 18 2.15 21.83 14.05
C ASP A 18 2.08 22.74 12.81
N GLY A 19 0.87 22.91 12.27
CA GLY A 19 0.63 23.73 11.10
C GLY A 19 1.22 23.18 9.80
N ALA A 20 1.29 21.85 9.64
CA ALA A 20 1.87 21.21 8.46
C ALA A 20 1.07 21.56 7.20
N THR A 21 1.77 22.09 6.18
CA THR A 21 1.16 22.43 4.88
C THR A 21 2.01 21.82 3.77
N VAL A 22 1.43 20.83 3.06
CA VAL A 22 2.08 20.15 1.96
C VAL A 22 1.06 19.63 0.97
N THR A 23 1.45 19.56 -0.30
CA THR A 23 0.65 18.95 -1.37
C THR A 23 1.46 17.85 -2.03
N LEU A 24 0.83 16.68 -2.23
CA LEU A 24 1.39 15.57 -3.00
C LEU A 24 0.53 15.36 -4.25
N ASN A 25 1.18 15.36 -5.40
CA ASN A 25 0.51 15.18 -6.68
C ASN A 25 0.29 13.71 -7.00
N PRO A 26 -0.68 13.37 -7.84
CA PRO A 26 -0.84 12.00 -8.34
C PRO A 26 0.45 11.50 -9.02
N GLY A 27 0.82 10.26 -8.73
CA GLY A 27 2.00 9.61 -9.31
C GLY A 27 3.32 9.98 -8.65
N GLU A 28 3.37 10.86 -7.65
CA GLU A 28 4.60 11.17 -6.92
C GLU A 28 5.05 9.99 -6.04
N LYS A 29 6.36 9.74 -6.05
CA LYS A 29 7.02 8.74 -5.22
C LYS A 29 7.76 9.44 -4.09
N VAL A 30 7.28 9.26 -2.89
CA VAL A 30 7.66 10.07 -1.72
C VAL A 30 8.38 9.22 -0.68
N GLY A 31 9.59 9.62 -0.30
CA GLY A 31 10.30 9.10 0.87
C GLY A 31 9.93 9.92 2.10
N LEU A 32 9.38 9.29 3.13
CA LEU A 32 9.06 9.94 4.39
C LEU A 32 10.16 9.65 5.43
N VAL A 33 10.91 10.68 5.78
CA VAL A 33 12.05 10.58 6.68
C VAL A 33 11.86 11.40 7.95
N GLY A 34 12.53 10.99 9.01
CA GLY A 34 12.48 11.66 10.32
C GLY A 34 12.95 10.71 11.43
N ARG A 35 13.31 11.27 12.58
CA ARG A 35 13.74 10.49 13.75
C ARG A 35 12.66 9.52 14.24
N ASN A 36 13.04 8.48 14.97
CA ASN A 36 12.08 7.60 15.62
C ASN A 36 11.22 8.41 16.60
N GLY A 37 9.90 8.20 16.56
CA GLY A 37 8.93 8.97 17.35
C GLY A 37 8.68 10.41 16.85
N ALA A 38 9.12 10.77 15.62
CA ALA A 38 8.84 12.06 15.00
C ALA A 38 7.40 12.18 14.49
N GLY A 39 6.68 11.06 14.29
CA GLY A 39 5.31 11.08 13.83
C GLY A 39 5.06 10.43 12.47
N LYS A 40 6.05 9.71 11.89
CA LYS A 40 5.91 9.04 10.58
C LYS A 40 4.70 8.09 10.54
N SER A 41 4.62 7.15 11.48
CA SER A 41 3.48 6.21 11.55
C SER A 41 2.15 6.90 11.92
N THR A 42 2.21 8.06 12.61
CA THR A 42 1.00 8.86 12.90
C THR A 42 0.51 9.57 11.63
N LEU A 43 1.42 10.05 10.78
CA LEU A 43 1.05 10.57 9.46
C LEU A 43 0.45 9.45 8.58
N PHE A 44 0.98 8.23 8.64
CA PHE A 44 0.35 7.08 7.95
C PHE A 44 -1.06 6.79 8.49
N ALA A 45 -1.27 6.89 9.80
CA ALA A 45 -2.58 6.72 10.42
C ALA A 45 -3.58 7.81 10.00
N LEU A 46 -3.12 9.04 9.75
CA LEU A 46 -3.93 10.09 9.15
C LEU A 46 -4.27 9.76 7.69
N LEU A 47 -3.27 9.36 6.90
CA LEU A 47 -3.44 9.04 5.48
C LEU A 47 -4.43 7.88 5.27
N ASN A 48 -4.36 6.84 6.10
CA ASN A 48 -5.26 5.67 6.02
C ASN A 48 -6.61 5.86 6.73
N GLY A 49 -6.87 7.05 7.31
CA GLY A 49 -8.14 7.39 7.94
C GLY A 49 -8.37 6.76 9.32
N THR A 50 -7.37 6.10 9.92
CA THR A 50 -7.46 5.56 11.29
C THR A 50 -7.27 6.63 12.37
N LEU A 51 -6.73 7.79 11.98
CA LEU A 51 -6.58 8.97 12.80
C LEU A 51 -7.11 10.19 12.04
N HIS A 52 -7.69 11.14 12.78
CA HIS A 52 -8.09 12.43 12.24
C HIS A 52 -7.15 13.54 12.73
N GLU A 53 -7.10 14.62 11.99
CA GLU A 53 -6.38 15.85 12.39
C GLU A 53 -7.01 16.51 13.60
N ASP A 54 -6.18 17.07 14.49
CA ASP A 54 -6.62 17.89 15.62
C ASP A 54 -6.93 19.34 15.20
N GLY A 55 -6.49 19.74 14.02
CA GLY A 55 -6.73 21.05 13.42
C GLY A 55 -6.17 21.16 12.02
N GLY A 56 -6.63 22.18 11.29
CA GLY A 56 -6.33 22.36 9.88
C GLY A 56 -7.24 21.56 8.97
N ASP A 57 -6.87 21.43 7.69
CA ASP A 57 -7.63 20.68 6.69
C ASP A 57 -6.75 19.59 6.07
N PHE A 58 -7.25 18.37 6.04
CA PHE A 58 -6.63 17.24 5.38
C PHE A 58 -7.57 16.63 4.35
N SER A 59 -7.06 16.30 3.16
CA SER A 59 -7.85 15.61 2.16
C SER A 59 -7.04 14.64 1.32
N VAL A 60 -7.64 13.47 1.10
CA VAL A 60 -7.26 12.48 0.08
C VAL A 60 -8.45 12.33 -0.86
N PRO A 61 -8.25 12.18 -2.19
CA PRO A 61 -9.37 11.98 -3.11
C PRO A 61 -10.18 10.74 -2.72
N LYS A 62 -11.49 10.91 -2.54
CA LYS A 62 -12.40 9.84 -2.07
C LYS A 62 -12.42 8.60 -2.98
N GLN A 63 -12.17 8.79 -4.27
CA GLN A 63 -12.12 7.71 -5.26
C GLN A 63 -10.80 6.92 -5.25
N TRP A 64 -9.78 7.41 -4.54
CA TRP A 64 -8.50 6.72 -4.50
C TRP A 64 -8.59 5.45 -3.65
N ARG A 65 -8.12 4.37 -4.23
CA ARG A 65 -7.90 3.13 -3.51
C ARG A 65 -6.54 3.19 -2.83
N MET A 66 -6.51 2.79 -1.59
CA MET A 66 -5.30 2.77 -0.79
C MET A 66 -4.89 1.33 -0.49
N ALA A 67 -3.62 1.04 -0.71
CA ALA A 67 -2.99 -0.17 -0.22
C ALA A 67 -1.95 0.18 0.86
N GLN A 68 -1.92 -0.64 1.90
CA GLN A 68 -0.94 -0.55 2.97
C GLN A 68 -0.54 -1.96 3.41
N VAL A 69 0.73 -2.15 3.72
CA VAL A 69 1.19 -3.41 4.33
C VAL A 69 0.64 -3.50 5.74
N ALA A 70 -0.13 -4.55 6.03
CA ALA A 70 -0.62 -4.77 7.37
C ALA A 70 0.54 -5.13 8.31
N GLN A 71 0.54 -4.55 9.51
CA GLN A 71 1.60 -4.79 10.51
C GLN A 71 1.42 -6.11 11.28
N ASN A 72 0.21 -6.67 11.23
CA ASN A 72 -0.09 -7.94 11.89
C ASN A 72 0.42 -9.10 11.04
N MET A 73 1.06 -10.06 11.70
CA MET A 73 1.49 -11.30 11.07
C MET A 73 0.26 -12.12 10.64
N PRO A 74 0.16 -12.53 9.36
CA PRO A 74 -0.97 -13.33 8.93
C PRO A 74 -0.93 -14.73 9.53
N GLU A 75 -2.10 -15.19 10.02
CA GLU A 75 -2.30 -16.54 10.54
C GLU A 75 -3.51 -17.15 9.83
N THR A 76 -3.27 -17.87 8.75
CA THR A 76 -4.30 -18.52 7.94
C THR A 76 -3.75 -19.80 7.32
N GLU A 77 -4.68 -20.75 7.06
CA GLU A 77 -4.40 -21.99 6.33
C GLU A 77 -4.54 -21.83 4.80
N GLU A 78 -4.88 -20.64 4.33
CA GLU A 78 -4.93 -20.35 2.89
C GLU A 78 -3.58 -20.59 2.25
N SER A 79 -3.58 -20.96 0.96
CA SER A 79 -2.34 -21.03 0.18
C SER A 79 -1.70 -19.64 0.05
N ALA A 80 -0.37 -19.58 -0.11
CA ALA A 80 0.34 -18.33 -0.35
C ALA A 80 -0.26 -17.56 -1.55
N THR A 81 -0.62 -18.27 -2.61
CA THR A 81 -1.25 -17.68 -3.81
C THR A 81 -2.61 -17.08 -3.49
N ASP A 82 -3.52 -17.83 -2.85
CA ASP A 82 -4.87 -17.33 -2.54
C ASP A 82 -4.84 -16.16 -1.57
N PHE A 83 -3.97 -16.25 -0.56
CA PHE A 83 -3.74 -15.16 0.38
C PHE A 83 -3.32 -13.85 -0.31
N VAL A 84 -2.42 -13.92 -1.30
CA VAL A 84 -1.97 -12.75 -2.05
C VAL A 84 -3.04 -12.26 -3.03
N VAL A 85 -3.74 -13.16 -3.72
CA VAL A 85 -4.90 -12.82 -4.59
C VAL A 85 -5.95 -12.05 -3.81
N GLY A 86 -6.23 -12.43 -2.56
CA GLY A 86 -7.14 -11.70 -1.66
C GLY A 86 -6.70 -10.27 -1.30
N GLY A 87 -5.51 -9.84 -1.73
CA GLY A 87 -5.06 -8.45 -1.67
C GLY A 87 -5.75 -7.54 -2.69
N ASP A 88 -6.24 -8.10 -3.79
CA ASP A 88 -7.08 -7.37 -4.75
C ASP A 88 -8.53 -7.31 -4.23
N THR A 89 -8.80 -6.31 -3.39
CA THR A 89 -10.11 -6.14 -2.75
C THR A 89 -11.23 -5.92 -3.76
N ARG A 90 -10.92 -5.31 -4.93
CA ARG A 90 -11.92 -5.15 -5.99
C ARG A 90 -12.38 -6.50 -6.55
N LEU A 91 -11.43 -7.40 -6.82
CA LEU A 91 -11.78 -8.75 -7.28
C LEU A 91 -12.58 -9.51 -6.23
N THR A 92 -12.21 -9.39 -4.96
CA THR A 92 -12.94 -10.02 -3.86
C THR A 92 -14.39 -9.52 -3.80
N GLU A 93 -14.61 -8.21 -3.84
CA GLU A 93 -15.94 -7.58 -3.86
C GLU A 93 -16.79 -8.04 -5.07
N LEU A 94 -16.17 -8.08 -6.26
CA LEU A 94 -16.85 -8.51 -7.47
C LEU A 94 -17.20 -10.02 -7.46
N ARG A 95 -16.32 -10.86 -6.91
CA ARG A 95 -16.59 -12.29 -6.72
C ARG A 95 -17.76 -12.55 -5.76
N GLU A 96 -17.81 -11.81 -4.65
CA GLU A 96 -18.89 -11.88 -3.68
C GLU A 96 -20.23 -11.41 -4.29
N ALA A 97 -20.20 -10.31 -5.04
CA ALA A 97 -21.36 -9.80 -5.76
C ALA A 97 -21.87 -10.80 -6.81
N LEU A 98 -20.96 -11.38 -7.61
CA LEU A 98 -21.28 -12.41 -8.59
C LEU A 98 -21.94 -13.62 -7.92
N ALA A 99 -21.37 -14.14 -6.84
CA ALA A 99 -21.91 -15.29 -6.11
C ALA A 99 -23.34 -15.03 -5.59
N ALA A 100 -23.62 -13.80 -5.12
CA ALA A 100 -24.95 -13.40 -4.67
C ALA A 100 -25.96 -13.36 -5.85
N ILE A 101 -25.55 -12.82 -7.01
CA ILE A 101 -26.40 -12.76 -8.21
C ILE A 101 -26.64 -14.17 -8.79
N GLU A 102 -25.62 -15.04 -8.80
CA GLU A 102 -25.77 -16.44 -9.23
C GLU A 102 -26.79 -17.19 -8.37
N ALA A 103 -26.76 -16.98 -7.05
CA ALA A 103 -27.73 -17.56 -6.14
C ALA A 103 -29.17 -17.05 -6.41
N ALA A 104 -29.31 -15.75 -6.70
CA ALA A 104 -30.60 -15.14 -7.08
C ALA A 104 -31.12 -15.70 -8.41
N TYR A 105 -30.24 -15.80 -9.42
CA TYR A 105 -30.58 -16.37 -10.73
C TYR A 105 -30.99 -17.84 -10.63
N THR A 106 -30.32 -18.61 -9.79
CA THR A 106 -30.69 -20.01 -9.54
C THR A 106 -32.10 -20.14 -8.92
N ALA A 107 -32.48 -19.18 -8.07
CA ALA A 107 -33.80 -19.14 -7.44
C ALA A 107 -34.92 -18.67 -8.40
N SER A 108 -34.58 -17.84 -9.41
CA SER A 108 -35.51 -17.23 -10.37
C SER A 108 -34.90 -17.17 -11.78
N PRO A 109 -34.77 -18.34 -12.47
CA PRO A 109 -34.07 -18.40 -13.76
C PRO A 109 -34.76 -17.66 -14.92
N ASP A 110 -36.09 -17.45 -14.80
CA ASP A 110 -36.89 -16.77 -15.83
C ASP A 110 -36.92 -15.23 -15.67
N ASP A 111 -36.25 -14.70 -14.65
CA ASP A 111 -36.17 -13.26 -14.42
C ASP A 111 -35.11 -12.64 -15.33
N ALA A 112 -35.58 -11.88 -16.33
CA ALA A 112 -34.72 -11.26 -17.33
C ALA A 112 -33.81 -10.17 -16.74
N ASP A 113 -34.24 -9.49 -15.68
CA ASP A 113 -33.45 -8.43 -15.04
C ASP A 113 -32.26 -9.06 -14.26
N ILE A 114 -32.50 -10.14 -13.53
CA ILE A 114 -31.44 -10.90 -12.84
C ILE A 114 -30.47 -11.50 -13.89
N GLY A 115 -30.98 -11.99 -15.03
CA GLY A 115 -30.14 -12.49 -16.12
C GLY A 115 -29.22 -11.42 -16.72
N MET A 116 -29.69 -10.18 -16.85
CA MET A 116 -28.85 -9.04 -17.29
C MET A 116 -27.83 -8.65 -16.22
N GLU A 117 -28.23 -8.60 -14.96
CA GLU A 117 -27.29 -8.33 -13.85
C GLU A 117 -26.15 -9.36 -13.80
N LEU A 118 -26.48 -10.63 -14.01
CA LEU A 118 -25.49 -11.71 -14.07
C LEU A 118 -24.48 -11.51 -15.19
N ALA A 119 -24.95 -11.15 -16.40
CA ALA A 119 -24.07 -10.87 -17.53
C ALA A 119 -23.16 -9.67 -17.28
N HIS A 120 -23.66 -8.61 -16.66
CA HIS A 120 -22.86 -7.45 -16.26
C HIS A 120 -21.82 -7.84 -15.21
N ALA A 121 -22.18 -8.62 -14.16
CA ALA A 121 -21.27 -9.04 -13.13
C ALA A 121 -20.10 -9.89 -13.68
N TYR A 122 -20.35 -10.79 -14.63
CA TYR A 122 -19.27 -11.51 -15.32
C TYR A 122 -18.36 -10.58 -16.12
N THR A 123 -18.94 -9.57 -16.79
CA THR A 123 -18.16 -8.59 -17.57
C THR A 123 -17.28 -7.76 -16.63
N ASP A 124 -17.85 -7.24 -15.54
CA ASP A 124 -17.12 -6.43 -14.56
C ASP A 124 -15.96 -7.21 -13.92
N LEU A 125 -16.18 -8.50 -13.63
CA LEU A 125 -15.15 -9.38 -13.07
C LEU A 125 -14.03 -9.64 -14.08
N ALA A 126 -14.37 -9.87 -15.36
CA ALA A 126 -13.40 -10.04 -16.43
C ALA A 126 -12.58 -8.77 -16.66
N ASP A 127 -13.22 -7.60 -16.68
CA ASP A 127 -12.59 -6.28 -16.85
C ASP A 127 -11.70 -5.92 -15.65
N ALA A 128 -11.99 -6.46 -14.46
CA ALA A 128 -11.14 -6.33 -13.28
C ALA A 128 -9.87 -7.19 -13.33
N GLY A 129 -9.72 -8.07 -14.34
CA GLY A 129 -8.53 -8.90 -14.54
C GLY A 129 -8.55 -10.20 -13.74
N GLU A 130 -9.74 -10.79 -13.56
CA GLU A 130 -9.91 -12.10 -12.89
C GLU A 130 -9.02 -13.18 -13.49
N HIS A 131 -8.92 -13.21 -14.83
CA HIS A 131 -8.18 -14.24 -15.56
C HIS A 131 -6.66 -14.22 -15.33
N ASP A 132 -6.09 -13.10 -14.91
CA ASP A 132 -4.65 -12.94 -14.64
C ASP A 132 -4.31 -12.73 -13.16
N ALA A 133 -5.30 -12.75 -12.28
CA ALA A 133 -5.11 -12.52 -10.84
C ALA A 133 -4.13 -13.51 -10.21
N VAL A 134 -4.29 -14.81 -10.49
CA VAL A 134 -3.39 -15.86 -9.99
C VAL A 134 -1.96 -15.70 -10.54
N PRO A 135 -1.72 -15.57 -11.85
CA PRO A 135 -0.38 -15.29 -12.39
C PRO A 135 0.27 -14.02 -11.80
N ARG A 136 -0.49 -12.94 -11.59
CA ARG A 136 0.02 -11.71 -10.97
C ARG A 136 0.46 -11.96 -9.53
N ALA A 137 -0.38 -12.63 -8.73
CA ALA A 137 -0.04 -12.98 -7.35
C ALA A 137 1.21 -13.84 -7.27
N GLN A 138 1.30 -14.89 -8.10
CA GLN A 138 2.46 -15.77 -8.16
C GLN A 138 3.74 -15.04 -8.57
N ALA A 139 3.65 -14.11 -9.53
CA ALA A 139 4.80 -13.28 -9.91
C ALA A 139 5.30 -12.39 -8.76
N LEU A 140 4.39 -11.83 -7.94
CA LEU A 140 4.75 -11.08 -6.75
C LEU A 140 5.44 -11.97 -5.69
N ILE A 141 4.89 -13.15 -5.44
CA ILE A 141 5.43 -14.10 -4.45
C ILE A 141 6.83 -14.54 -4.88
N LEU A 142 7.00 -14.99 -6.12
CA LEU A 142 8.29 -15.42 -6.65
C LEU A 142 9.33 -14.30 -6.65
N GLY A 143 8.91 -13.08 -7.01
CA GLY A 143 9.78 -11.90 -6.97
C GLY A 143 10.29 -11.56 -5.57
N LEU A 144 9.52 -11.86 -4.54
CA LEU A 144 9.94 -11.69 -3.13
C LEU A 144 10.74 -12.87 -2.57
N GLY A 145 11.22 -13.78 -3.45
CA GLY A 145 12.19 -14.81 -3.13
C GLY A 145 11.61 -16.18 -2.79
N PHE A 146 10.30 -16.37 -2.87
CA PHE A 146 9.67 -17.70 -2.70
C PHE A 146 9.98 -18.61 -3.89
N LYS A 147 9.89 -19.91 -3.67
CA LYS A 147 10.10 -20.94 -4.68
C LYS A 147 8.77 -21.39 -5.26
N ALA A 148 8.79 -21.90 -6.49
CA ALA A 148 7.58 -22.34 -7.19
C ALA A 148 6.76 -23.40 -6.43
N HIS A 149 7.42 -24.29 -5.68
CA HIS A 149 6.72 -25.32 -4.88
C HIS A 149 6.10 -24.78 -3.58
N GLU A 150 6.38 -23.52 -3.23
CA GLU A 150 5.84 -22.85 -2.04
C GLU A 150 4.57 -22.06 -2.34
N LEU A 151 4.19 -21.90 -3.60
CA LEU A 151 3.03 -21.11 -4.03
C LEU A 151 1.70 -21.63 -3.45
N ASP A 152 1.58 -22.97 -3.33
CA ASP A 152 0.39 -23.64 -2.82
C ASP A 152 0.53 -24.02 -1.33
N ALA A 153 1.66 -23.67 -0.70
CA ALA A 153 1.87 -23.95 0.72
C ALA A 153 1.02 -23.02 1.59
N PRO A 154 0.48 -23.53 2.73
CA PRO A 154 -0.31 -22.70 3.63
C PRO A 154 0.55 -21.60 4.27
N VAL A 155 -0.03 -20.41 4.44
CA VAL A 155 0.67 -19.23 5.02
C VAL A 155 1.28 -19.55 6.38
N ASN A 156 0.57 -20.33 7.22
CA ASN A 156 1.04 -20.71 8.56
C ASN A 156 2.29 -21.60 8.54
N SER A 157 2.62 -22.25 7.43
CA SER A 157 3.82 -23.09 7.31
C SER A 157 5.11 -22.27 7.23
N PHE A 158 5.01 -20.98 6.93
CA PHE A 158 6.17 -20.10 6.78
C PHE A 158 6.60 -19.47 8.10
N SER A 159 7.90 -19.15 8.22
CA SER A 159 8.42 -18.36 9.33
C SER A 159 7.88 -16.93 9.30
N GLY A 160 7.97 -16.22 10.43
CA GLY A 160 7.44 -14.86 10.56
C GLY A 160 7.95 -13.89 9.48
N GLY A 161 9.24 -13.92 9.15
CA GLY A 161 9.79 -13.06 8.10
C GLY A 161 9.21 -13.36 6.72
N TRP A 162 9.01 -14.64 6.39
CA TRP A 162 8.38 -15.05 5.14
C TRP A 162 6.89 -14.67 5.09
N ARG A 163 6.17 -14.81 6.19
CA ARG A 163 4.78 -14.35 6.29
C ARG A 163 4.65 -12.84 6.08
N MET A 164 5.62 -12.04 6.58
CA MET A 164 5.65 -10.60 6.32
C MET A 164 5.96 -10.27 4.85
N ARG A 165 6.76 -11.08 4.15
CA ARG A 165 6.93 -10.96 2.68
C ARG A 165 5.62 -11.25 1.94
N LEU A 166 4.81 -12.22 2.39
CA LEU A 166 3.46 -12.45 1.84
C LEU A 166 2.51 -11.28 2.10
N GLN A 167 2.58 -10.62 3.27
CA GLN A 167 1.83 -9.39 3.53
C GLN A 167 2.23 -8.27 2.57
N LEU A 168 3.52 -8.13 2.28
CA LEU A 168 4.00 -7.19 1.29
C LEU A 168 3.45 -7.54 -0.10
N ALA A 169 3.57 -8.80 -0.55
CA ALA A 169 2.99 -9.26 -1.82
C ALA A 169 1.49 -8.95 -1.92
N ARG A 170 0.74 -9.21 -0.85
CA ARG A 170 -0.69 -8.93 -0.75
C ARG A 170 -1.01 -7.44 -0.92
N ALA A 171 -0.21 -6.55 -0.30
CA ALA A 171 -0.38 -5.11 -0.47
C ALA A 171 -0.06 -4.65 -1.91
N LEU A 172 0.99 -5.23 -2.53
CA LEU A 172 1.35 -4.94 -3.92
C LEU A 172 0.34 -5.50 -4.94
N MET A 173 -0.42 -6.53 -4.58
CA MET A 173 -1.49 -7.09 -5.41
C MET A 173 -2.68 -6.15 -5.55
N CYS A 174 -2.93 -5.28 -4.56
CA CYS A 174 -4.03 -4.33 -4.57
C CYS A 174 -3.84 -3.28 -5.67
N PRO A 175 -4.79 -3.13 -6.62
CA PRO A 175 -4.76 -2.06 -7.60
C PRO A 175 -5.07 -0.74 -6.90
N SER A 176 -4.03 -0.02 -6.49
CA SER A 176 -4.13 1.17 -5.64
C SER A 176 -3.67 2.43 -6.34
N ASP A 177 -4.29 3.56 -5.98
CA ASP A 177 -3.88 4.92 -6.37
C ASP A 177 -2.88 5.51 -5.38
N LEU A 178 -2.91 4.99 -4.13
CA LEU A 178 -1.99 5.36 -3.05
C LEU A 178 -1.47 4.10 -2.37
N LEU A 179 -0.15 3.91 -2.41
CA LEU A 179 0.56 2.82 -1.75
C LEU A 179 1.37 3.35 -0.56
N LEU A 180 1.09 2.83 0.63
CA LEU A 180 1.78 3.17 1.86
C LEU A 180 2.66 2.00 2.32
N LEU A 181 3.97 2.22 2.36
CA LEU A 181 4.96 1.23 2.75
C LEU A 181 5.72 1.69 4.00
N ASP A 182 5.62 0.93 5.08
CA ASP A 182 6.36 1.17 6.33
C ASP A 182 7.43 0.08 6.49
N GLU A 183 8.70 0.46 6.33
CA GLU A 183 9.88 -0.41 6.38
C GLU A 183 9.76 -1.68 5.50
N PRO A 184 9.45 -1.54 4.19
CA PRO A 184 9.19 -2.70 3.32
C PRO A 184 10.43 -3.55 3.05
N THR A 185 11.62 -3.04 3.33
CA THR A 185 12.90 -3.74 3.15
C THR A 185 13.23 -4.71 4.29
N ASN A 186 12.51 -4.62 5.41
CA ASN A 186 12.71 -5.55 6.51
C ASN A 186 12.44 -6.99 6.06
N HIS A 187 13.33 -7.90 6.45
CA HIS A 187 13.25 -9.32 6.12
C HIS A 187 13.46 -9.69 4.64
N LEU A 188 13.85 -8.75 3.76
CA LEU A 188 14.23 -9.04 2.39
C LEU A 188 15.72 -9.37 2.29
N ASP A 189 16.05 -10.35 1.45
CA ASP A 189 17.41 -10.55 0.96
C ASP A 189 17.69 -9.61 -0.23
N LEU A 190 18.92 -9.60 -0.71
CA LEU A 190 19.35 -8.67 -1.75
C LEU A 190 18.56 -8.86 -3.05
N ASP A 191 18.27 -10.11 -3.43
CA ASP A 191 17.57 -10.40 -4.70
C ASP A 191 16.12 -9.90 -4.63
N ALA A 192 15.42 -10.14 -3.52
CA ALA A 192 14.07 -9.64 -3.29
C ALA A 192 14.03 -8.10 -3.19
N LEU A 193 15.06 -7.49 -2.61
CA LEU A 193 15.21 -6.03 -2.53
C LEU A 193 15.32 -5.42 -3.94
N VAL A 194 16.24 -5.91 -4.77
CA VAL A 194 16.43 -5.44 -6.15
C VAL A 194 15.16 -5.62 -6.98
N TRP A 195 14.47 -6.75 -6.80
CA TRP A 195 13.19 -6.98 -7.45
C TRP A 195 12.12 -5.98 -7.00
N LEU A 196 12.02 -5.70 -5.69
CA LEU A 196 11.07 -4.75 -5.13
C LEU A 196 11.33 -3.34 -5.65
N GLU A 197 12.59 -2.89 -5.68
CA GLU A 197 12.98 -1.61 -6.27
C GLU A 197 12.50 -1.48 -7.72
N ALA A 198 12.78 -2.49 -8.56
CA ALA A 198 12.37 -2.50 -9.96
C ALA A 198 10.84 -2.50 -10.11
N TRP A 199 10.11 -3.14 -9.20
CA TRP A 199 8.65 -3.14 -9.20
C TRP A 199 8.10 -1.75 -8.82
N LEU A 200 8.62 -1.14 -7.74
CA LEU A 200 8.18 0.17 -7.25
C LEU A 200 8.51 1.29 -8.24
N GLN A 201 9.62 1.20 -8.97
CA GLN A 201 9.96 2.15 -10.04
C GLN A 201 8.92 2.16 -11.17
N ARG A 202 8.26 1.01 -11.46
CA ARG A 202 7.22 0.89 -12.48
C ARG A 202 5.81 1.18 -11.95
N TYR A 203 5.64 1.25 -10.63
CA TYR A 203 4.35 1.55 -10.04
C TYR A 203 3.89 2.95 -10.46
N ALA A 204 2.68 3.05 -11.06
CA ALA A 204 2.17 4.29 -11.63
C ALA A 204 1.42 5.19 -10.63
N GLY A 205 0.95 4.62 -9.52
CA GLY A 205 0.22 5.36 -8.47
C GLY A 205 1.13 6.24 -7.63
N THR A 206 0.52 6.98 -6.72
CA THR A 206 1.23 7.75 -5.68
C THR A 206 1.74 6.78 -4.62
N MET A 207 2.97 6.97 -4.17
CA MET A 207 3.58 6.10 -3.17
C MET A 207 4.21 6.93 -2.05
N ILE A 208 4.04 6.48 -0.80
CA ILE A 208 4.76 7.05 0.35
C ILE A 208 5.46 5.90 1.07
N VAL A 209 6.78 6.01 1.17
CA VAL A 209 7.64 4.97 1.76
C VAL A 209 8.36 5.52 2.97
N ILE A 210 8.29 4.80 4.08
CA ILE A 210 9.16 4.97 5.24
C ILE A 210 10.21 3.87 5.16
N SER A 211 11.49 4.23 5.18
CA SER A 211 12.59 3.28 5.34
C SER A 211 13.78 3.92 6.04
N HIS A 212 14.57 3.09 6.72
CA HIS A 212 15.89 3.47 7.24
C HIS A 212 17.00 3.26 6.20
N ASP A 213 16.72 2.54 5.13
CA ASP A 213 17.63 2.32 4.02
C ASP A 213 17.56 3.48 3.04
N ARG A 214 18.64 4.28 3.01
CA ARG A 214 18.72 5.47 2.16
C ARG A 214 18.93 5.13 0.70
N GLU A 215 19.71 4.10 0.41
CA GLU A 215 19.98 3.65 -0.97
C GLU A 215 18.69 3.19 -1.62
N PHE A 216 17.88 2.41 -0.88
CA PHE A 216 16.55 2.02 -1.31
C PHE A 216 15.64 3.22 -1.56
N LEU A 217 15.54 4.18 -0.62
CA LEU A 217 14.72 5.38 -0.82
C LEU A 217 15.16 6.18 -2.04
N ASP A 218 16.46 6.37 -2.22
CA ASP A 218 17.02 7.10 -3.38
C ASP A 218 16.74 6.40 -4.70
N ALA A 219 16.65 5.06 -4.70
CA ALA A 219 16.31 4.27 -5.88
C ALA A 219 14.82 4.37 -6.28
N VAL A 220 13.91 4.56 -5.31
CA VAL A 220 12.45 4.43 -5.57
C VAL A 220 11.65 5.71 -5.37
N THR A 221 12.26 6.82 -4.91
CA THR A 221 11.55 8.07 -4.61
C THR A 221 12.14 9.29 -5.32
N ASP A 222 11.27 10.24 -5.68
CA ASP A 222 11.64 11.50 -6.37
C ASP A 222 11.40 12.73 -5.47
N VAL A 223 10.69 12.55 -4.37
CA VAL A 223 10.33 13.60 -3.41
C VAL A 223 10.63 13.12 -2.00
N THR A 224 11.16 13.99 -1.18
CA THR A 224 11.39 13.70 0.24
C THR A 224 10.49 14.56 1.11
N LEU A 225 9.75 13.92 2.03
CA LEU A 225 9.07 14.57 3.15
C LEU A 225 9.89 14.33 4.42
N HIS A 226 10.28 15.40 5.06
CA HIS A 226 11.06 15.35 6.31
C HIS A 226 10.24 15.86 7.48
N ILE A 227 10.07 15.01 8.50
CA ILE A 227 9.45 15.39 9.78
C ILE A 227 10.55 15.69 10.79
N ALA A 228 10.65 16.95 11.22
CA ALA A 228 11.55 17.40 12.27
C ALA A 228 10.93 18.56 13.05
N ASN A 229 11.10 18.57 14.38
CA ASN A 229 10.62 19.65 15.27
C ASN A 229 9.14 20.00 15.06
N ALA A 230 8.28 19.00 14.92
CA ALA A 230 6.85 19.12 14.63
C ALA A 230 6.53 19.82 13.28
N GLN A 231 7.51 19.97 12.40
CA GLN A 231 7.35 20.52 11.06
C GLN A 231 7.45 19.44 10.02
N LEU A 232 6.64 19.54 8.96
CA LEU A 232 6.68 18.70 7.77
C LEU A 232 7.22 19.52 6.60
N THR A 233 8.40 19.20 6.12
CA THR A 233 9.04 19.93 5.03
C THR A 233 9.16 19.03 3.80
N ARG A 234 8.76 19.56 2.64
CA ARG A 234 8.88 18.87 1.36
C ARG A 234 10.13 19.36 0.62
N TYR A 235 10.91 18.42 0.12
CA TYR A 235 12.06 18.64 -0.74
C TYR A 235 11.83 17.92 -2.07
N GLY A 236 12.19 18.57 -3.18
CA GLY A 236 12.32 17.89 -4.47
C GLY A 236 13.67 17.18 -4.54
N GLY A 237 13.67 15.92 -4.96
CA GLY A 237 14.86 15.09 -5.05
C GLY A 237 14.94 13.99 -3.99
N THR A 238 16.00 13.22 -4.07
CA THR A 238 16.25 12.05 -3.23
C THR A 238 16.64 12.42 -1.79
N VAL A 239 16.60 11.44 -0.89
CA VAL A 239 16.94 11.62 0.53
C VAL A 239 18.40 12.06 0.71
N SER A 240 19.32 11.49 -0.06
CA SER A 240 20.75 11.87 -0.01
C SER A 240 20.98 13.32 -0.40
N TYR A 241 20.27 13.83 -1.40
CA TYR A 241 20.35 15.23 -1.81
C TYR A 241 19.88 16.20 -0.72
N THR A 242 18.82 15.85 0.01
CA THR A 242 18.27 16.70 1.07
C THR A 242 19.20 16.82 2.27
N HIS A 243 19.95 15.75 2.60
CA HIS A 243 20.92 15.79 3.70
C HIS A 243 22.15 16.66 3.40
N LEU A 244 22.52 16.81 2.13
CA LEU A 244 23.62 17.70 1.70
C LEU A 244 23.22 19.19 1.73
N THR A 245 21.93 19.49 1.64
CA THR A 245 21.39 20.86 1.57
C THR A 245 20.85 21.37 2.90
N LEU A 246 20.65 20.52 3.89
CA LEU A 246 20.25 20.96 5.23
C LEU A 246 21.44 21.64 5.93
N PRO A 247 21.29 22.89 6.41
CA PRO A 247 22.35 23.51 7.20
C PRO A 247 22.57 22.68 8.47
N THR A 248 23.76 22.12 8.62
CA THR A 248 24.24 21.58 9.89
C THR A 248 24.25 22.72 10.92
N LYS A 249 23.17 22.87 11.68
CA LYS A 249 23.23 23.72 12.86
C LYS A 249 24.15 23.03 13.89
N ALA A 250 25.30 23.62 14.05
CA ALA A 250 26.19 23.38 15.18
C ALA A 250 25.47 23.62 16.52
#